data_3138f958548a039d0c94a909b80dc5cd
#
_entry.id   3138f958548a039d0c94a909b80dc5cd
#
_cell.length_a   1.000
_cell.length_b   1.000
_cell.length_c   1.000
_cell.angle_alpha   90.00
_cell.angle_beta   90.00
_cell.angle_gamma   90.00
#
_symmetry.space_group_name_H-M   'P 1'
#
loop_
_entity.id
_entity.type
_entity.pdbx_description
1 polymer ?
#
loop_
_entity_poly.entity_id
_entity_poly.type
_entity_poly.pdbx_seq_one_letter_code
_entity_poly.pdbx_strand_id
1 'polypeptide(L)'
;MTEMTETKKVEVPEGFMTGKFPLKKRAYGEEQPGIKVGPFKIRLPLIHHEWSWTEMAAAMFLGVACLGAGVTTTMTTFGLDDPANIAALGFDENGVFLMALTFGVLNAICYYLPSLLGDPVVPGWITPALPLTLKFLQQWDLPNYATGQVDRIYAMIALQMLVALSFLIMGATGIGRKLVDAVPMGIKAGIVLGAGVTAAVNVFSARMPKAPWTVAIAVLMSYFFLFNPTFARKATKSRFWNVVRNQGVVPAQLFAIILAPVLLHEIPLPQIQWGFTPLSFGYVLEHFTIFGLGFPAWSFFLAAIPSALATYIIAFSDFVLAKEVVAEATAYRPDEKVIFDASRSNLVSFLRNAIMSLFAPWVPMCGPLWASG
;
A
#
# COMPACT_ATOMS: atom_id res chain seq x y z
N MET A 1 -42.92 20.88 27.88
CA MET A 1 -42.87 19.42 28.02
C MET A 1 -41.82 18.92 27.06
N THR A 2 -40.59 18.73 27.57
CA THR A 2 -39.44 18.30 26.81
C THR A 2 -39.35 16.81 26.98
N GLU A 3 -39.71 16.05 25.94
CA GLU A 3 -39.45 14.61 25.89
C GLU A 3 -37.94 14.37 25.92
N MET A 4 -37.48 13.93 27.07
CA MET A 4 -36.14 13.31 27.17
C MET A 4 -36.18 12.00 26.40
N THR A 5 -35.56 11.99 25.23
CA THR A 5 -35.30 10.78 24.45
C THR A 5 -34.42 9.87 25.30
N GLU A 6 -34.99 8.82 25.87
CA GLU A 6 -34.25 7.73 26.49
C GLU A 6 -33.26 7.16 25.45
N THR A 7 -31.98 7.42 25.66
CA THR A 7 -30.90 6.73 24.91
C THR A 7 -31.01 5.25 25.25
N LYS A 8 -31.58 4.45 24.33
CA LYS A 8 -31.52 2.99 24.39
C LYS A 8 -30.06 2.62 24.65
N LYS A 9 -29.75 2.08 25.81
CA LYS A 9 -28.44 1.46 26.08
C LYS A 9 -28.30 0.34 25.08
N VAL A 10 -27.36 0.53 24.12
CA VAL A 10 -26.95 -0.51 23.18
C VAL A 10 -26.27 -1.58 24.02
N GLU A 11 -26.83 -2.78 24.07
CA GLU A 11 -26.19 -3.91 24.74
C GLU A 11 -24.87 -4.21 24.03
N VAL A 12 -23.78 -4.09 24.78
CA VAL A 12 -22.44 -4.40 24.28
C VAL A 12 -22.32 -5.92 24.20
N PRO A 13 -22.05 -6.50 23.00
CA PRO A 13 -21.91 -7.94 22.85
C PRO A 13 -20.78 -8.50 23.72
N GLU A 14 -21.01 -9.73 24.24
CA GLU A 14 -20.01 -10.45 25.01
C GLU A 14 -18.74 -10.67 24.16
N GLY A 15 -17.55 -10.30 24.66
CA GLY A 15 -16.29 -10.39 23.94
C GLY A 15 -15.87 -9.11 23.17
N PHE A 16 -16.65 -8.05 23.26
CA PHE A 16 -16.22 -6.74 22.76
C PHE A 16 -14.92 -6.30 23.46
N MET A 17 -13.92 -5.85 22.70
CA MET A 17 -12.60 -5.43 23.18
C MET A 17 -11.73 -6.58 23.74
N THR A 18 -11.52 -7.61 22.95
CA THR A 18 -10.66 -8.78 23.32
C THR A 18 -9.16 -8.51 23.30
N GLY A 19 -8.69 -7.36 22.79
CA GLY A 19 -7.26 -7.02 22.72
C GLY A 19 -6.68 -6.53 24.06
N LYS A 20 -5.37 -6.78 24.30
CA LYS A 20 -4.63 -6.20 25.44
C LYS A 20 -4.43 -4.68 25.31
N PHE A 21 -4.57 -4.16 24.13
CA PHE A 21 -4.51 -2.77 23.71
C PHE A 21 -5.85 -2.38 23.07
N PRO A 22 -6.28 -1.13 23.07
CA PRO A 22 -5.56 0.10 23.39
C PRO A 22 -5.65 0.52 24.86
N LEU A 23 -4.79 1.49 25.26
CA LEU A 23 -4.90 2.14 26.58
C LEU A 23 -6.16 3.00 26.69
N LYS A 24 -6.54 3.68 25.60
CA LYS A 24 -7.80 4.43 25.46
C LYS A 24 -8.82 3.61 24.72
N LYS A 25 -9.83 3.16 25.44
CA LYS A 25 -10.93 2.37 24.87
C LYS A 25 -12.01 3.29 24.29
N ARG A 26 -12.73 2.80 23.28
CA ARG A 26 -13.94 3.42 22.73
C ARG A 26 -15.19 2.73 23.25
N ALA A 27 -16.34 3.39 23.20
CA ALA A 27 -17.62 2.74 23.38
C ALA A 27 -18.05 2.00 22.09
N TYR A 28 -18.98 1.06 22.25
CA TYR A 28 -19.55 0.33 21.11
C TYR A 28 -20.26 1.29 20.14
N GLY A 29 -19.99 1.16 18.85
CA GLY A 29 -20.54 2.03 17.81
C GLY A 29 -19.86 3.40 17.68
N GLU A 30 -18.80 3.66 18.44
CA GLU A 30 -18.04 4.90 18.34
C GLU A 30 -16.80 4.78 17.46
N GLU A 31 -16.31 5.91 16.99
CA GLU A 31 -15.06 6.00 16.26
C GLU A 31 -13.87 5.78 17.22
N GLN A 32 -12.82 5.11 16.74
CA GLN A 32 -11.57 4.94 17.51
C GLN A 32 -11.06 6.29 18.04
N PRO A 33 -10.57 6.34 19.29
CA PRO A 33 -10.04 7.55 19.88
C PRO A 33 -8.82 8.08 19.10
N GLY A 34 -8.51 9.34 19.29
CA GLY A 34 -7.36 9.98 18.65
C GLY A 34 -7.30 11.46 18.99
N ILE A 35 -6.20 12.10 18.62
CA ILE A 35 -5.97 13.54 18.81
C ILE A 35 -6.32 14.25 17.50
N LYS A 36 -7.32 15.13 17.52
CA LYS A 36 -7.72 15.87 16.32
C LYS A 36 -6.75 17.04 16.07
N VAL A 37 -6.13 17.02 14.89
CA VAL A 37 -5.21 18.07 14.42
C VAL A 37 -5.60 18.45 12.98
N GLY A 38 -6.31 19.55 12.82
CA GLY A 38 -6.83 19.96 11.52
C GLY A 38 -7.71 18.88 10.88
N PRO A 39 -7.42 18.43 9.65
CA PRO A 39 -8.18 17.40 8.96
C PRO A 39 -7.83 15.97 9.46
N PHE A 40 -6.75 15.83 10.24
CA PHE A 40 -6.25 14.55 10.71
C PHE A 40 -6.77 14.19 12.09
N LYS A 41 -6.83 12.89 12.36
CA LYS A 41 -7.07 12.34 13.69
C LYS A 41 -5.91 11.42 14.04
N ILE A 42 -4.91 11.99 14.76
CA ILE A 42 -3.69 11.26 15.09
C ILE A 42 -4.02 10.11 16.04
N ARG A 43 -3.67 8.89 15.63
CA ARG A 43 -3.86 7.66 16.37
C ARG A 43 -2.52 7.01 16.64
N LEU A 44 -2.07 7.08 17.89
CA LEU A 44 -0.81 6.48 18.29
C LEU A 44 -0.97 4.97 18.52
N PRO A 45 0.02 4.16 18.10
CA PRO A 45 0.04 2.73 18.40
C PRO A 45 -0.08 2.48 19.91
N LEU A 46 -0.65 1.35 20.30
CA LEU A 46 -0.84 0.93 21.70
C LEU A 46 -1.75 1.83 22.55
N ILE A 47 -1.92 3.11 22.17
CA ILE A 47 -2.74 4.08 22.91
C ILE A 47 -4.15 4.17 22.32
N HIS A 48 -4.26 4.28 21.00
CA HIS A 48 -5.53 4.57 20.33
C HIS A 48 -6.00 3.43 19.42
N HIS A 49 -5.09 2.58 18.92
CA HIS A 49 -5.45 1.45 18.04
C HIS A 49 -5.90 0.24 18.83
N GLU A 50 -7.03 -0.32 18.43
CA GLU A 50 -7.48 -1.65 18.84
C GLU A 50 -6.84 -2.68 17.91
N TRP A 51 -5.93 -3.50 18.44
CA TRP A 51 -5.25 -4.52 17.67
C TRP A 51 -5.54 -5.92 18.21
N SER A 52 -5.82 -6.85 17.30
CA SER A 52 -5.64 -8.26 17.59
C SER A 52 -4.28 -8.73 17.05
N TRP A 53 -3.64 -9.66 17.75
CA TRP A 53 -2.34 -10.21 17.31
C TRP A 53 -2.43 -10.90 15.94
N THR A 54 -3.56 -11.53 15.64
CA THR A 54 -3.80 -12.20 14.36
C THR A 54 -3.94 -11.24 13.20
N GLU A 55 -4.68 -10.13 13.37
CA GLU A 55 -4.83 -9.08 12.38
C GLU A 55 -3.51 -8.35 12.13
N MET A 56 -2.76 -8.06 13.20
CA MET A 56 -1.45 -7.43 13.09
C MET A 56 -0.46 -8.33 12.35
N ALA A 57 -0.40 -9.63 12.66
CA ALA A 57 0.48 -10.56 11.99
C ALA A 57 0.14 -10.70 10.50
N ALA A 58 -1.15 -10.75 10.15
CA ALA A 58 -1.60 -10.79 8.76
C ALA A 58 -1.23 -9.53 7.99
N ALA A 59 -1.47 -8.35 8.59
CA ALA A 59 -1.12 -7.07 7.98
C ALA A 59 0.40 -6.91 7.78
N MET A 60 1.21 -7.33 8.76
CA MET A 60 2.67 -7.32 8.64
C MET A 60 3.14 -8.26 7.53
N PHE A 61 2.62 -9.49 7.48
CA PHE A 61 2.98 -10.46 6.46
C PHE A 61 2.64 -9.95 5.05
N LEU A 62 1.44 -9.40 4.89
CA LEU A 62 0.99 -8.80 3.64
C LEU A 62 1.89 -7.62 3.24
N GLY A 63 2.21 -6.75 4.19
CA GLY A 63 3.12 -5.61 3.97
C GLY A 63 4.49 -6.05 3.47
N VAL A 64 5.10 -7.04 4.08
CA VAL A 64 6.41 -7.58 3.67
C VAL A 64 6.34 -8.19 2.27
N ALA A 65 5.31 -8.98 1.96
CA ALA A 65 5.15 -9.58 0.64
C ALA A 65 5.04 -8.53 -0.48
N CYS A 66 4.39 -7.40 -0.20
CA CYS A 66 4.24 -6.31 -1.17
C CYS A 66 5.50 -5.48 -1.34
N LEU A 67 6.22 -5.23 -0.24
CA LEU A 67 7.47 -4.48 -0.30
C LEU A 67 8.46 -5.10 -1.28
N GLY A 68 8.61 -6.41 -1.31
CA GLY A 68 9.54 -7.10 -2.21
C GLY A 68 9.32 -6.76 -3.69
N ALA A 69 8.08 -6.73 -4.15
CA ALA A 69 7.76 -6.38 -5.55
C ALA A 69 8.11 -4.92 -5.88
N GLY A 70 7.82 -3.99 -4.96
CA GLY A 70 8.14 -2.58 -5.16
C GLY A 70 9.64 -2.29 -5.12
N VAL A 71 10.37 -2.94 -4.21
CA VAL A 71 11.83 -2.88 -4.13
C VAL A 71 12.43 -3.33 -5.46
N THR A 72 12.09 -4.53 -5.93
CA THR A 72 12.60 -5.07 -7.20
C THR A 72 12.31 -4.12 -8.37
N THR A 73 11.07 -3.59 -8.47
CA THR A 73 10.70 -2.68 -9.55
C THR A 73 11.52 -1.39 -9.50
N THR A 74 11.73 -0.82 -8.30
CA THR A 74 12.52 0.40 -8.13
C THR A 74 13.99 0.17 -8.49
N MET A 75 14.55 -0.94 -8.03
CA MET A 75 15.95 -1.30 -8.32
C MET A 75 16.19 -1.48 -9.81
N THR A 76 15.37 -2.28 -10.50
CA THR A 76 15.48 -2.48 -11.96
C THR A 76 15.29 -1.16 -12.72
N THR A 77 14.41 -0.28 -12.27
CA THR A 77 14.18 1.02 -12.92
C THR A 77 15.40 1.95 -12.83
N PHE A 78 16.15 1.83 -11.75
CA PHE A 78 17.39 2.61 -11.55
C PHE A 78 18.66 1.86 -12.01
N GLY A 79 18.51 0.76 -12.73
CA GLY A 79 19.64 -0.02 -13.26
C GLY A 79 20.51 -0.67 -12.19
N LEU A 80 19.94 -0.94 -11.01
CA LEU A 80 20.65 -1.53 -9.88
C LEU A 80 20.64 -3.07 -9.92
N ASP A 81 20.23 -3.63 -11.02
CA ASP A 81 20.42 -5.02 -11.44
C ASP A 81 21.59 -5.16 -12.43
N ASP A 82 22.21 -4.05 -12.85
CA ASP A 82 23.40 -4.04 -13.69
C ASP A 82 24.68 -4.10 -12.82
N PRO A 83 25.51 -5.15 -12.95
CA PRO A 83 26.77 -5.29 -12.20
C PRO A 83 27.73 -4.09 -12.34
N ALA A 84 27.73 -3.43 -13.50
CA ALA A 84 28.59 -2.26 -13.72
C ALA A 84 28.15 -1.05 -12.88
N ASN A 85 26.84 -0.82 -12.76
CA ASN A 85 26.31 0.22 -11.89
C ASN A 85 26.52 -0.11 -10.41
N ILE A 86 26.33 -1.36 -10.03
CA ILE A 86 26.59 -1.84 -8.66
C ILE A 86 28.04 -1.56 -8.27
N ALA A 87 28.99 -1.94 -9.13
CA ALA A 87 30.41 -1.70 -8.91
C ALA A 87 30.78 -0.21 -8.88
N ALA A 88 30.17 0.62 -9.75
CA ALA A 88 30.40 2.06 -9.78
C ALA A 88 29.92 2.76 -8.50
N LEU A 89 28.91 2.21 -7.84
CA LEU A 89 28.42 2.68 -6.54
C LEU A 89 29.29 2.18 -5.36
N GLY A 90 30.31 1.37 -5.62
CA GLY A 90 31.16 0.78 -4.58
C GLY A 90 30.46 -0.32 -3.79
N PHE A 91 29.41 -0.91 -4.34
CA PHE A 91 28.68 -2.02 -3.72
C PHE A 91 29.12 -3.38 -4.25
N ASP A 92 29.00 -4.36 -3.39
CA ASP A 92 28.82 -5.76 -3.75
C ASP A 92 27.31 -6.11 -3.80
N GLU A 93 26.99 -7.37 -4.11
CA GLU A 93 25.59 -7.84 -4.13
C GLU A 93 24.87 -7.63 -2.79
N ASN A 94 25.58 -7.74 -1.66
CA ASN A 94 25.03 -7.48 -0.35
C ASN A 94 24.71 -6.00 -0.15
N GLY A 95 25.55 -5.09 -0.64
CA GLY A 95 25.32 -3.65 -0.58
C GLY A 95 24.04 -3.24 -1.33
N VAL A 96 23.80 -3.83 -2.50
CA VAL A 96 22.54 -3.61 -3.25
C VAL A 96 21.34 -4.08 -2.45
N PHE A 97 21.41 -5.24 -1.82
CA PHE A 97 20.35 -5.75 -0.96
C PHE A 97 20.07 -4.81 0.23
N LEU A 98 21.11 -4.30 0.87
CA LEU A 98 21.00 -3.34 1.99
C LEU A 98 20.32 -2.05 1.57
N MET A 99 20.65 -1.54 0.40
CA MET A 99 20.05 -0.35 -0.16
C MET A 99 18.57 -0.61 -0.52
N ALA A 100 18.28 -1.71 -1.18
CA ALA A 100 16.93 -2.13 -1.50
C ALA A 100 16.06 -2.24 -0.24
N LEU A 101 16.61 -2.83 0.82
CA LEU A 101 15.93 -2.92 2.11
C LEU A 101 15.68 -1.53 2.72
N THR A 102 16.63 -0.59 2.59
CA THR A 102 16.45 0.79 3.07
C THR A 102 15.28 1.48 2.36
N PHE A 103 15.18 1.36 1.03
CA PHE A 103 14.01 1.83 0.28
C PHE A 103 12.71 1.18 0.78
N GLY A 104 12.73 -0.13 0.99
CA GLY A 104 11.59 -0.89 1.50
C GLY A 104 11.14 -0.41 2.89
N VAL A 105 12.07 -0.18 3.81
CA VAL A 105 11.77 0.31 5.17
C VAL A 105 11.18 1.71 5.14
N LEU A 106 11.74 2.64 4.34
CA LEU A 106 11.17 3.99 4.19
C LEU A 106 9.76 3.95 3.62
N ASN A 107 9.52 3.09 2.62
CA ASN A 107 8.17 2.91 2.10
C ASN A 107 7.24 2.28 3.16
N ALA A 108 7.71 1.34 3.98
CA ALA A 108 6.92 0.74 5.06
C ALA A 108 6.49 1.77 6.10
N ILE A 109 7.37 2.70 6.47
CA ILE A 109 7.02 3.83 7.34
C ILE A 109 5.90 4.66 6.71
N CYS A 110 6.01 4.96 5.41
CA CYS A 110 4.96 5.67 4.67
C CYS A 110 3.64 4.89 4.59
N TYR A 111 3.67 3.56 4.61
CA TYR A 111 2.46 2.73 4.70
C TYR A 111 1.73 2.85 6.03
N TYR A 112 2.43 3.17 7.09
CA TYR A 112 1.82 3.35 8.39
C TYR A 112 1.14 4.72 8.57
N LEU A 113 1.53 5.72 7.78
CA LEU A 113 0.99 7.09 7.88
C LEU A 113 -0.54 7.18 7.80
N PRO A 114 -1.26 6.46 6.92
CA PRO A 114 -2.73 6.50 6.91
C PRO A 114 -3.33 6.15 8.26
N SER A 115 -2.91 5.04 8.86
CA SER A 115 -3.38 4.63 10.18
C SER A 115 -3.06 5.66 11.26
N LEU A 116 -1.83 6.18 11.25
CA LEU A 116 -1.38 7.21 12.20
C LEU A 116 -2.20 8.50 12.08
N LEU A 117 -2.55 8.90 10.88
CA LEU A 117 -3.31 10.13 10.60
C LEU A 117 -4.83 9.93 10.59
N GLY A 118 -5.30 8.73 10.94
CA GLY A 118 -6.71 8.39 11.08
C GLY A 118 -7.44 8.16 9.77
N ASP A 119 -6.72 7.88 8.68
CA ASP A 119 -7.32 7.44 7.42
C ASP A 119 -7.62 5.94 7.51
N PRO A 120 -8.88 5.49 7.34
CA PRO A 120 -9.25 4.10 7.51
C PRO A 120 -8.93 3.22 6.30
N VAL A 121 -8.25 3.76 5.31
CA VAL A 121 -7.99 3.07 4.05
C VAL A 121 -6.72 2.25 4.16
N VAL A 122 -6.74 1.02 3.65
CA VAL A 122 -5.53 0.20 3.49
C VAL A 122 -4.63 0.87 2.45
N PRO A 123 -3.45 1.34 2.83
CA PRO A 123 -2.58 2.06 1.90
C PRO A 123 -2.06 1.14 0.80
N GLY A 124 -1.93 1.68 -0.40
CA GLY A 124 -1.47 0.97 -1.57
C GLY A 124 -0.50 1.75 -2.42
N TRP A 125 -0.23 1.20 -3.60
CA TRP A 125 0.46 1.86 -4.68
C TRP A 125 -0.53 2.22 -5.77
N ILE A 126 -0.17 3.19 -6.62
CA ILE A 126 -0.93 3.48 -7.82
C ILE A 126 -0.54 2.44 -8.89
N THR A 127 -0.84 1.17 -8.61
CA THR A 127 -0.43 0.03 -9.43
C THR A 127 -0.85 0.15 -10.90
N PRO A 128 -2.07 0.60 -11.25
CA PRO A 128 -2.46 0.74 -12.64
C PRO A 128 -1.68 1.84 -13.39
N ALA A 129 -1.04 2.78 -12.68
CA ALA A 129 -0.19 3.80 -13.29
C ALA A 129 1.27 3.33 -13.49
N LEU A 130 1.65 2.16 -12.98
CA LEU A 130 3.02 1.66 -13.10
C LEU A 130 3.53 1.56 -14.54
N PRO A 131 2.78 1.02 -15.53
CA PRO A 131 3.22 1.00 -16.91
C PRO A 131 3.46 2.40 -17.49
N LEU A 132 2.62 3.37 -17.12
CA LEU A 132 2.75 4.77 -17.51
C LEU A 132 4.03 5.39 -16.92
N THR A 133 4.28 5.15 -15.65
CA THR A 133 5.49 5.60 -14.94
C THR A 133 6.74 5.03 -15.59
N LEU A 134 6.77 3.73 -15.84
CA LEU A 134 7.92 3.07 -16.48
C LEU A 134 8.15 3.62 -17.89
N LYS A 135 7.10 3.78 -18.69
CA LYS A 135 7.21 4.38 -20.03
C LYS A 135 7.71 5.82 -20.00
N PHE A 136 7.30 6.61 -19.01
CA PHE A 136 7.80 7.96 -18.80
C PHE A 136 9.30 7.94 -18.47
N LEU A 137 9.73 7.08 -17.55
CA LEU A 137 11.13 6.99 -17.13
C LEU A 137 12.05 6.44 -18.22
N GLN A 138 11.54 5.63 -19.14
CA GLN A 138 12.29 5.13 -20.30
C GLN A 138 12.69 6.22 -21.32
N GLN A 139 12.21 7.45 -21.16
CA GLN A 139 12.65 8.59 -21.98
C GLN A 139 14.08 9.05 -21.63
N TRP A 140 14.60 8.64 -20.48
CA TRP A 140 15.97 8.89 -20.04
C TRP A 140 16.71 7.56 -19.94
N ASP A 141 18.01 7.64 -20.23
CA ASP A 141 18.88 6.47 -20.10
C ASP A 141 18.93 5.96 -18.66
N LEU A 142 19.30 4.70 -18.51
CA LEU A 142 19.55 4.14 -17.19
C LEU A 142 20.62 4.97 -16.48
N PRO A 143 20.48 5.18 -15.16
CA PRO A 143 21.53 5.79 -14.39
C PRO A 143 22.87 5.10 -14.63
N ASN A 144 23.91 5.89 -14.80
CA ASN A 144 25.28 5.43 -14.90
C ASN A 144 26.12 6.22 -13.91
N TYR A 145 26.38 5.64 -12.77
CA TYR A 145 27.07 6.31 -11.67
C TYR A 145 28.56 6.53 -11.97
N ALA A 146 29.17 5.75 -12.87
CA ALA A 146 30.56 5.97 -13.29
C ALA A 146 30.73 7.28 -14.09
N THR A 147 29.69 7.69 -14.82
CA THR A 147 29.67 8.94 -15.59
C THR A 147 28.94 10.07 -14.91
N GLY A 148 28.28 9.81 -13.76
CA GLY A 148 27.44 10.77 -13.06
C GLY A 148 26.09 11.02 -13.73
N GLN A 149 25.67 10.18 -14.68
CA GLN A 149 24.37 10.30 -15.34
C GLN A 149 23.27 9.74 -14.45
N VAL A 150 22.40 10.63 -13.94
CA VAL A 150 21.33 10.27 -13.00
C VAL A 150 19.96 10.86 -13.41
N ASP A 151 19.80 11.21 -14.68
CA ASP A 151 18.63 11.91 -15.20
C ASP A 151 17.32 11.16 -14.95
N ARG A 152 17.34 9.81 -15.03
CA ARG A 152 16.16 9.00 -14.74
C ARG A 152 15.72 9.13 -13.28
N ILE A 153 16.68 9.30 -12.35
CA ILE A 153 16.36 9.54 -10.93
C ILE A 153 15.74 10.92 -10.76
N TYR A 154 16.31 11.95 -11.40
CA TYR A 154 15.70 13.30 -11.41
C TYR A 154 14.29 13.29 -11.99
N ALA A 155 14.06 12.57 -13.09
CA ALA A 155 12.75 12.43 -13.69
C ALA A 155 11.75 11.76 -12.75
N MET A 156 12.17 10.72 -11.99
CA MET A 156 11.33 10.06 -11.00
C MET A 156 11.01 10.99 -9.83
N ILE A 157 12.00 11.71 -9.30
CA ILE A 157 11.80 12.69 -8.23
C ILE A 157 10.78 13.75 -8.68
N ALA A 158 10.98 14.34 -9.87
CA ALA A 158 10.09 15.36 -10.41
C ALA A 158 8.66 14.84 -10.61
N LEU A 159 8.51 13.64 -11.17
CA LEU A 159 7.20 13.00 -11.33
C LEU A 159 6.50 12.79 -10.00
N GLN A 160 7.20 12.22 -9.01
CA GLN A 160 6.61 11.93 -7.71
C GLN A 160 6.26 13.19 -6.92
N MET A 161 7.07 14.26 -7.02
CA MET A 161 6.75 15.57 -6.46
C MET A 161 5.49 16.18 -7.08
N LEU A 162 5.32 16.10 -8.41
CA LEU A 162 4.12 16.60 -9.09
C LEU A 162 2.88 15.78 -8.75
N VAL A 163 3.01 14.48 -8.62
CA VAL A 163 1.93 13.62 -8.13
C VAL A 163 1.55 14.00 -6.70
N ALA A 164 2.56 14.21 -5.82
CA ALA A 164 2.32 14.70 -4.46
C ALA A 164 1.59 16.06 -4.47
N LEU A 165 2.02 16.99 -5.31
CA LEU A 165 1.38 18.30 -5.45
C LEU A 165 -0.07 18.17 -5.93
N SER A 166 -0.37 17.25 -6.84
CA SER A 166 -1.74 16.99 -7.29
C SER A 166 -2.62 16.53 -6.13
N PHE A 167 -2.15 15.60 -5.30
CA PHE A 167 -2.84 15.17 -4.10
C PHE A 167 -3.03 16.32 -3.09
N LEU A 168 -2.01 17.18 -2.91
CA LEU A 168 -2.11 18.35 -2.03
C LEU A 168 -3.21 19.29 -2.47
N ILE A 169 -3.21 19.69 -3.75
CA ILE A 169 -4.20 20.60 -4.30
C ILE A 169 -5.61 20.04 -4.12
N MET A 170 -5.82 18.78 -4.47
CA MET A 170 -7.14 18.15 -4.41
C MET A 170 -7.62 17.92 -2.97
N GLY A 171 -6.71 17.63 -2.05
CA GLY A 171 -7.01 17.48 -0.63
C GLY A 171 -7.29 18.81 0.06
N ALA A 172 -6.42 19.81 -0.14
CA ALA A 172 -6.51 21.11 0.53
C ALA A 172 -7.70 21.95 0.04
N THR A 173 -8.03 21.88 -1.26
CA THR A 173 -9.19 22.58 -1.83
C THR A 173 -10.52 21.87 -1.59
N GLY A 174 -10.49 20.59 -1.19
CA GLY A 174 -11.68 19.75 -1.07
C GLY A 174 -12.34 19.36 -2.40
N ILE A 175 -11.71 19.71 -3.53
CA ILE A 175 -12.21 19.32 -4.86
C ILE A 175 -12.24 17.80 -4.99
N GLY A 176 -11.20 17.11 -4.51
CA GLY A 176 -11.14 15.64 -4.54
C GLY A 176 -12.37 15.00 -3.89
N ARG A 177 -12.81 15.48 -2.73
CA ARG A 177 -14.03 15.02 -2.06
C ARG A 177 -15.29 15.28 -2.90
N LYS A 178 -15.45 16.50 -3.42
CA LYS A 178 -16.60 16.84 -4.25
C LYS A 178 -16.71 15.95 -5.49
N LEU A 179 -15.58 15.65 -6.13
CA LEU A 179 -15.53 14.77 -7.28
C LEU A 179 -15.90 13.32 -6.92
N VAL A 180 -15.36 12.76 -5.84
CA VAL A 180 -15.71 11.40 -5.37
C VAL A 180 -17.19 11.29 -5.06
N ASP A 181 -17.77 12.31 -4.43
CA ASP A 181 -19.18 12.34 -4.07
C ASP A 181 -20.10 12.51 -5.33
N ALA A 182 -19.60 13.17 -6.37
CA ALA A 182 -20.34 13.40 -7.60
C ALA A 182 -20.33 12.20 -8.57
N VAL A 183 -19.46 11.21 -8.37
CA VAL A 183 -19.38 10.04 -9.27
C VAL A 183 -20.67 9.21 -9.19
N PRO A 184 -21.38 8.99 -10.32
CA PRO A 184 -22.59 8.17 -10.36
C PRO A 184 -22.32 6.70 -9.98
N MET A 185 -23.33 6.04 -9.40
CA MET A 185 -23.20 4.64 -8.93
C MET A 185 -22.76 3.67 -10.05
N GLY A 186 -23.27 3.85 -11.28
CA GLY A 186 -22.86 3.02 -12.42
C GLY A 186 -21.38 3.14 -12.75
N ILE A 187 -20.80 4.35 -12.66
CA ILE A 187 -19.37 4.56 -12.87
C ILE A 187 -18.57 3.93 -11.72
N LYS A 188 -19.02 4.07 -10.47
CA LYS A 188 -18.39 3.42 -9.31
C LYS A 188 -18.33 1.90 -9.49
N ALA A 189 -19.45 1.27 -9.86
CA ALA A 189 -19.50 -0.16 -10.15
C ALA A 189 -18.56 -0.57 -11.29
N GLY A 190 -18.48 0.25 -12.34
CA GLY A 190 -17.55 0.03 -13.46
C GLY A 190 -16.08 0.10 -13.03
N ILE A 191 -15.72 1.04 -12.16
CA ILE A 191 -14.36 1.19 -11.61
C ILE A 191 -14.00 -0.06 -10.78
N VAL A 192 -14.87 -0.51 -9.89
CA VAL A 192 -14.66 -1.70 -9.06
C VAL A 192 -14.49 -2.95 -9.93
N LEU A 193 -15.37 -3.14 -10.90
CA LEU A 193 -15.29 -4.26 -11.84
C LEU A 193 -14.01 -4.20 -12.68
N GLY A 194 -13.66 -3.02 -13.20
CA GLY A 194 -12.45 -2.80 -13.99
C GLY A 194 -11.18 -3.12 -13.20
N ALA A 195 -11.11 -2.71 -11.94
CA ALA A 195 -9.98 -3.03 -11.05
C ALA A 195 -9.86 -4.56 -10.84
N GLY A 196 -10.97 -5.25 -10.58
CA GLY A 196 -11.00 -6.71 -10.43
C GLY A 196 -10.57 -7.45 -11.69
N VAL A 197 -11.08 -7.03 -12.86
CA VAL A 197 -10.70 -7.62 -14.17
C VAL A 197 -9.22 -7.38 -14.44
N THR A 198 -8.70 -6.16 -14.21
CA THR A 198 -7.28 -5.84 -14.41
C THR A 198 -6.37 -6.69 -13.52
N ALA A 199 -6.74 -6.86 -12.25
CA ALA A 199 -6.01 -7.74 -11.33
C ALA A 199 -6.01 -9.20 -11.82
N ALA A 200 -7.15 -9.73 -12.24
CA ALA A 200 -7.26 -11.08 -12.80
C ALA A 200 -6.40 -11.24 -14.05
N VAL A 201 -6.49 -10.30 -15.02
CA VAL A 201 -5.67 -10.33 -16.24
C VAL A 201 -4.18 -10.34 -15.90
N ASN A 202 -3.74 -9.50 -14.94
CA ASN A 202 -2.34 -9.45 -14.53
C ASN A 202 -1.87 -10.80 -13.94
N VAL A 203 -2.68 -11.44 -13.10
CA VAL A 203 -2.36 -12.77 -12.55
C VAL A 203 -2.18 -13.79 -13.65
N PHE A 204 -3.13 -13.89 -14.57
CA PHE A 204 -3.12 -14.91 -15.63
C PHE A 204 -2.09 -14.62 -16.73
N SER A 205 -1.83 -13.36 -17.07
CA SER A 205 -0.89 -13.01 -18.14
C SER A 205 0.56 -12.90 -17.68
N ALA A 206 0.81 -12.39 -16.47
CA ALA A 206 2.17 -12.09 -16.01
C ALA A 206 2.71 -13.09 -14.99
N ARG A 207 1.86 -13.69 -14.15
CA ARG A 207 2.29 -14.59 -13.08
C ARG A 207 2.13 -16.06 -13.43
N MET A 208 1.00 -16.45 -14.01
CA MET A 208 0.72 -17.84 -14.36
C MET A 208 1.73 -18.45 -15.32
N PRO A 209 2.26 -17.76 -16.36
CA PRO A 209 3.30 -18.34 -17.23
C PRO A 209 4.61 -18.66 -16.51
N LYS A 210 4.89 -18.00 -15.38
CA LYS A 210 6.14 -18.19 -14.61
C LYS A 210 6.05 -19.32 -13.60
N ALA A 211 4.87 -19.55 -13.02
CA ALA A 211 4.63 -20.54 -11.98
C ALA A 211 3.17 -21.04 -12.05
N PRO A 212 2.80 -21.84 -13.09
CA PRO A 212 1.41 -22.15 -13.40
C PRO A 212 0.69 -22.89 -12.27
N TRP A 213 1.30 -23.92 -11.71
CA TRP A 213 0.68 -24.70 -10.64
C TRP A 213 0.62 -23.92 -9.32
N THR A 214 1.67 -23.19 -8.98
CA THR A 214 1.68 -22.35 -7.79
C THR A 214 0.55 -21.31 -7.84
N VAL A 215 0.40 -20.62 -8.97
CA VAL A 215 -0.65 -19.61 -9.14
C VAL A 215 -2.03 -20.26 -9.14
N ALA A 216 -2.22 -21.36 -9.87
CA ALA A 216 -3.51 -22.05 -9.93
C ALA A 216 -3.98 -22.49 -8.53
N ILE A 217 -3.09 -23.13 -7.76
CA ILE A 217 -3.41 -23.61 -6.41
C ILE A 217 -3.66 -22.42 -5.47
N ALA A 218 -2.84 -21.37 -5.52
CA ALA A 218 -3.03 -20.19 -4.70
C ALA A 218 -4.37 -19.48 -4.97
N VAL A 219 -4.77 -19.35 -6.24
CA VAL A 219 -6.08 -18.81 -6.63
C VAL A 219 -7.22 -19.67 -6.11
N LEU A 220 -7.13 -20.99 -6.28
CA LEU A 220 -8.15 -21.92 -5.78
C LEU A 220 -8.25 -21.91 -4.25
N MET A 221 -7.12 -21.84 -3.55
CA MET A 221 -7.08 -21.71 -2.10
C MET A 221 -7.73 -20.39 -1.65
N SER A 222 -7.37 -19.28 -2.26
CA SER A 222 -7.96 -17.97 -1.94
C SER A 222 -9.47 -17.98 -2.16
N TYR A 223 -9.93 -18.50 -3.30
CA TYR A 223 -11.35 -18.63 -3.58
C TYR A 223 -12.06 -19.53 -2.56
N PHE A 224 -11.47 -20.67 -2.20
CA PHE A 224 -12.04 -21.58 -1.22
C PHE A 224 -12.18 -20.95 0.16
N PHE A 225 -11.14 -20.30 0.67
CA PHE A 225 -11.15 -19.73 2.01
C PHE A 225 -12.06 -18.50 2.11
N LEU A 226 -12.11 -17.66 1.07
CA LEU A 226 -12.89 -16.43 1.10
C LEU A 226 -14.37 -16.63 0.74
N PHE A 227 -14.66 -17.45 -0.27
CA PHE A 227 -15.99 -17.45 -0.89
C PHE A 227 -16.79 -18.76 -0.71
N ASN A 228 -16.17 -19.85 -0.20
CA ASN A 228 -16.88 -21.11 -0.04
C ASN A 228 -17.87 -21.04 1.15
N PRO A 229 -19.19 -21.11 0.91
CA PRO A 229 -20.19 -20.99 1.98
C PRO A 229 -20.20 -22.19 2.92
N THR A 230 -19.84 -23.37 2.45
CA THR A 230 -19.75 -24.57 3.29
C THR A 230 -18.59 -24.47 4.26
N PHE A 231 -17.42 -24.01 3.77
CA PHE A 231 -16.28 -23.72 4.62
C PHE A 231 -16.61 -22.62 5.62
N ALA A 232 -17.25 -21.54 5.19
CA ALA A 232 -17.66 -20.44 6.05
C ALA A 232 -18.50 -20.91 7.25
N ARG A 233 -19.50 -21.79 7.00
CA ARG A 233 -20.36 -22.35 8.07
C ARG A 233 -19.59 -23.29 9.01
N LYS A 234 -18.61 -24.06 8.49
CA LYS A 234 -17.78 -24.93 9.33
C LYS A 234 -16.75 -24.14 10.13
N ALA A 235 -16.19 -23.10 9.54
CA ALA A 235 -15.18 -22.26 10.18
C ALA A 235 -15.70 -21.59 11.45
N THR A 236 -16.95 -21.15 11.48
CA THR A 236 -17.55 -20.54 12.69
C THR A 236 -17.59 -21.48 13.89
N LYS A 237 -17.55 -22.81 13.69
CA LYS A 237 -17.58 -23.80 14.75
C LYS A 237 -16.20 -24.11 15.35
N SER A 238 -15.13 -23.63 14.76
CA SER A 238 -13.74 -23.89 15.18
C SER A 238 -12.95 -22.60 15.23
N ARG A 239 -12.35 -22.31 16.40
CA ARG A 239 -11.52 -21.10 16.58
C ARG A 239 -10.37 -21.03 15.56
N PHE A 240 -9.70 -22.15 15.29
CA PHE A 240 -8.62 -22.21 14.31
C PHE A 240 -9.10 -21.87 12.90
N TRP A 241 -10.15 -22.55 12.42
CA TRP A 241 -10.66 -22.31 11.07
C TRP A 241 -11.30 -20.94 10.90
N ASN A 242 -11.83 -20.36 11.96
CA ASN A 242 -12.34 -18.99 11.94
C ASN A 242 -11.19 -17.98 11.77
N VAL A 243 -10.07 -18.19 12.45
CA VAL A 243 -8.85 -17.37 12.24
C VAL A 243 -8.36 -17.51 10.80
N VAL A 244 -8.23 -18.72 10.27
CA VAL A 244 -7.79 -18.96 8.88
C VAL A 244 -8.69 -18.24 7.87
N ARG A 245 -10.01 -18.29 8.06
CA ARG A 245 -10.98 -17.60 7.21
C ARG A 245 -10.82 -16.08 7.28
N ASN A 246 -10.65 -15.54 8.47
CA ASN A 246 -10.55 -14.10 8.68
C ASN A 246 -9.20 -13.52 8.19
N GLN A 247 -8.19 -14.36 7.94
CA GLN A 247 -6.91 -13.94 7.37
C GLN A 247 -6.94 -13.74 5.85
N GLY A 248 -8.08 -13.94 5.19
CA GLY A 248 -8.24 -13.69 3.77
C GLY A 248 -7.30 -14.52 2.88
N VAL A 249 -6.40 -13.87 2.16
CA VAL A 249 -5.46 -14.51 1.21
C VAL A 249 -4.17 -15.03 1.85
N VAL A 250 -3.92 -14.76 3.14
CA VAL A 250 -2.68 -15.16 3.84
C VAL A 250 -2.38 -16.67 3.73
N PRO A 251 -3.36 -17.59 3.86
CA PRO A 251 -3.09 -19.02 3.69
C PRO A 251 -2.53 -19.36 2.30
N ALA A 252 -3.04 -18.73 1.24
CA ALA A 252 -2.54 -18.93 -0.13
C ALA A 252 -1.13 -18.34 -0.31
N GLN A 253 -0.84 -17.21 0.30
CA GLN A 253 0.51 -16.62 0.30
C GLN A 253 1.52 -17.51 1.03
N LEU A 254 1.16 -18.02 2.21
CA LEU A 254 2.01 -18.97 2.95
C LEU A 254 2.28 -20.25 2.13
N PHE A 255 1.26 -20.76 1.45
CA PHE A 255 1.45 -21.87 0.51
C PHE A 255 2.46 -21.49 -0.58
N ALA A 256 2.27 -20.37 -1.25
CA ALA A 256 3.13 -19.95 -2.36
C ALA A 256 4.59 -19.71 -1.93
N ILE A 257 4.83 -19.18 -0.71
CA ILE A 257 6.18 -18.85 -0.23
C ILE A 257 6.89 -20.06 0.38
N ILE A 258 6.18 -20.94 1.08
CA ILE A 258 6.80 -22.02 1.88
C ILE A 258 6.64 -23.37 1.18
N LEU A 259 5.42 -23.74 0.81
CA LEU A 259 5.13 -25.09 0.31
C LEU A 259 5.36 -25.24 -1.20
N ALA A 260 5.00 -24.25 -2.01
CA ALA A 260 5.13 -24.36 -3.45
C ALA A 260 6.60 -24.51 -3.92
N PRO A 261 7.59 -23.77 -3.38
CA PRO A 261 9.00 -24.00 -3.70
C PRO A 261 9.47 -25.43 -3.42
N VAL A 262 8.99 -26.04 -2.35
CA VAL A 262 9.37 -27.41 -1.95
C VAL A 262 8.61 -28.48 -2.76
N LEU A 263 7.32 -28.26 -3.00
CA LEU A 263 6.45 -29.28 -3.61
C LEU A 263 6.42 -29.20 -5.14
N LEU A 264 6.44 -27.99 -5.69
CA LEU A 264 6.24 -27.75 -7.11
C LEU A 264 7.53 -27.39 -7.84
N HIS A 265 8.54 -26.88 -7.15
CA HIS A 265 9.84 -26.47 -7.70
C HIS A 265 9.75 -25.40 -8.80
N GLU A 266 8.61 -24.72 -8.93
CA GLU A 266 8.40 -23.63 -9.90
C GLU A 266 9.01 -22.31 -9.48
N ILE A 267 9.21 -22.13 -8.17
CA ILE A 267 9.78 -20.94 -7.56
C ILE A 267 11.00 -21.39 -6.74
N PRO A 268 12.12 -20.67 -6.79
CA PRO A 268 13.28 -21.01 -5.97
C PRO A 268 12.95 -20.90 -4.48
N LEU A 269 13.58 -21.76 -3.67
CA LEU A 269 13.49 -21.67 -2.23
C LEU A 269 14.03 -20.33 -1.75
N PRO A 270 13.33 -19.62 -0.86
CA PRO A 270 13.83 -18.39 -0.31
C PRO A 270 15.13 -18.64 0.47
N GLN A 271 16.17 -17.90 0.13
CA GLN A 271 17.44 -17.94 0.87
C GLN A 271 17.31 -17.04 2.10
N ILE A 272 17.31 -17.66 3.28
CA ILE A 272 17.22 -16.93 4.54
C ILE A 272 18.63 -16.59 4.98
N GLN A 273 18.97 -15.31 4.94
CA GLN A 273 20.21 -14.81 5.53
C GLN A 273 19.94 -14.37 6.97
N TRP A 274 20.58 -15.06 7.91
CA TRP A 274 20.46 -14.76 9.34
C TRP A 274 21.47 -13.70 9.73
N GLY A 275 21.04 -12.67 10.45
CA GLY A 275 21.92 -11.63 10.98
C GLY A 275 21.23 -10.28 11.11
N PHE A 276 21.98 -9.31 11.61
CA PHE A 276 21.57 -7.92 11.63
C PHE A 276 21.97 -7.27 10.33
N THR A 277 21.00 -6.71 9.62
CA THR A 277 21.20 -6.03 8.34
C THR A 277 21.18 -4.51 8.59
N PRO A 278 22.33 -3.82 8.55
CA PRO A 278 22.35 -2.37 8.70
C PRO A 278 21.66 -1.68 7.51
N LEU A 279 20.88 -0.65 7.80
CA LEU A 279 20.23 0.13 6.75
C LEU A 279 21.18 1.22 6.22
N SER A 280 21.19 1.41 4.91
CA SER A 280 22.10 2.33 4.22
C SER A 280 21.47 3.71 3.96
N PHE A 281 20.89 4.32 4.99
CA PHE A 281 20.20 5.62 4.86
C PHE A 281 21.07 6.72 4.27
N GLY A 282 22.32 6.87 4.75
CA GLY A 282 23.25 7.87 4.25
C GLY A 282 23.49 7.72 2.76
N TYR A 283 23.68 6.49 2.33
CA TYR A 283 23.92 6.17 0.94
C TYR A 283 22.72 6.46 0.03
N VAL A 284 21.52 6.09 0.46
CA VAL A 284 20.29 6.41 -0.27
C VAL A 284 20.09 7.92 -0.38
N LEU A 285 20.37 8.67 0.70
CA LEU A 285 20.30 10.12 0.67
C LEU A 285 21.29 10.76 -0.30
N GLU A 286 22.51 10.23 -0.39
CA GLU A 286 23.57 10.76 -1.24
C GLU A 286 23.33 10.45 -2.73
N HIS A 287 22.91 9.23 -3.07
CA HIS A 287 22.89 8.77 -4.45
C HIS A 287 21.50 8.74 -5.11
N PHE A 288 20.42 8.90 -4.35
CA PHE A 288 19.06 8.77 -4.88
C PHE A 288 18.13 9.92 -4.53
N THR A 289 18.60 10.93 -3.82
CA THR A 289 17.74 12.02 -3.36
C THR A 289 18.29 13.39 -3.70
N ILE A 290 17.44 14.40 -3.53
CA ILE A 290 17.83 15.79 -3.74
C ILE A 290 18.93 16.26 -2.78
N PHE A 291 19.15 15.57 -1.65
CA PHE A 291 20.16 15.97 -0.66
C PHE A 291 21.58 15.68 -1.16
N GLY A 292 21.80 14.64 -1.93
CA GLY A 292 23.08 14.32 -2.53
C GLY A 292 23.18 14.75 -3.99
N LEU A 293 22.14 14.52 -4.78
CA LEU A 293 22.12 14.81 -6.21
C LEU A 293 21.81 16.27 -6.55
N GLY A 294 21.20 17.00 -5.60
CA GLY A 294 20.65 18.33 -5.87
C GLY A 294 19.22 18.29 -6.44
N PHE A 295 18.64 19.49 -6.61
CA PHE A 295 17.27 19.60 -7.06
C PHE A 295 17.16 19.40 -8.58
N PRO A 296 16.17 18.64 -9.09
CA PRO A 296 15.98 18.41 -10.53
C PRO A 296 15.79 19.72 -11.29
N ALA A 297 16.32 19.82 -12.51
CA ALA A 297 16.09 20.96 -13.39
C ALA A 297 14.60 21.04 -13.79
N TRP A 298 14.13 22.25 -14.09
CA TRP A 298 12.73 22.51 -14.47
C TRP A 298 12.26 21.70 -15.68
N SER A 299 13.17 21.34 -16.59
CA SER A 299 12.85 20.48 -17.73
C SER A 299 12.25 19.13 -17.34
N PHE A 300 12.72 18.52 -16.25
CA PHE A 300 12.14 17.27 -15.73
C PHE A 300 10.72 17.46 -15.23
N PHE A 301 10.45 18.55 -14.53
CA PHE A 301 9.09 18.85 -14.07
C PHE A 301 8.14 19.09 -15.25
N LEU A 302 8.54 19.90 -16.24
CA LEU A 302 7.71 20.15 -17.42
C LEU A 302 7.41 18.86 -18.19
N ALA A 303 8.40 17.99 -18.37
CA ALA A 303 8.23 16.70 -19.02
C ALA A 303 7.31 15.76 -18.22
N ALA A 304 7.33 15.85 -16.88
CA ALA A 304 6.55 15.00 -16.00
C ALA A 304 5.07 15.41 -15.84
N ILE A 305 4.68 16.66 -16.18
CA ILE A 305 3.30 17.15 -16.00
C ILE A 305 2.24 16.19 -16.60
N PRO A 306 2.33 15.78 -17.89
CA PRO A 306 1.29 14.91 -18.45
C PRO A 306 1.17 13.57 -17.70
N SER A 307 2.31 12.96 -17.34
CA SER A 307 2.34 11.70 -16.62
C SER A 307 1.83 11.85 -15.18
N ALA A 308 2.13 12.95 -14.51
CA ALA A 308 1.63 13.24 -13.17
C ALA A 308 0.11 13.41 -13.14
N LEU A 309 -0.45 14.18 -14.10
CA LEU A 309 -1.89 14.35 -14.23
C LEU A 309 -2.59 13.04 -14.54
N ALA A 310 -2.08 12.26 -15.49
CA ALA A 310 -2.63 10.94 -15.81
C ALA A 310 -2.56 9.99 -14.62
N THR A 311 -1.46 9.98 -13.88
CA THR A 311 -1.30 9.20 -12.64
C THR A 311 -2.33 9.59 -11.59
N TYR A 312 -2.57 10.90 -11.39
CA TYR A 312 -3.59 11.35 -10.45
C TYR A 312 -5.01 10.92 -10.89
N ILE A 313 -5.33 11.02 -12.19
CA ILE A 313 -6.62 10.57 -12.72
C ILE A 313 -6.83 9.06 -12.46
N ILE A 314 -5.78 8.27 -12.64
CA ILE A 314 -5.82 6.84 -12.32
C ILE A 314 -6.03 6.64 -10.82
N ALA A 315 -5.26 7.32 -9.97
CA ALA A 315 -5.38 7.25 -8.51
C ALA A 315 -6.75 7.74 -7.99
N PHE A 316 -7.43 8.60 -8.75
CA PHE A 316 -8.78 9.06 -8.40
C PHE A 316 -9.78 7.89 -8.32
N SER A 317 -9.62 6.87 -9.16
CA SER A 317 -10.44 5.66 -9.10
C SER A 317 -10.32 4.94 -7.75
N ASP A 318 -9.13 4.96 -7.14
CA ASP A 318 -8.87 4.33 -5.86
C ASP A 318 -9.60 5.05 -4.70
N PHE A 319 -9.80 6.38 -4.78
CA PHE A 319 -10.62 7.09 -3.78
C PHE A 319 -12.09 6.72 -3.87
N VAL A 320 -12.59 6.53 -5.09
CA VAL A 320 -13.97 6.08 -5.30
C VAL A 320 -14.15 4.68 -4.73
N LEU A 321 -13.21 3.78 -5.06
CA LEU A 321 -13.23 2.41 -4.55
C LEU A 321 -13.07 2.38 -3.02
N ALA A 322 -12.17 3.18 -2.45
CA ALA A 322 -11.94 3.26 -1.01
C ALA A 322 -13.21 3.66 -0.25
N LYS A 323 -13.98 4.60 -0.79
CA LYS A 323 -15.26 5.00 -0.19
C LYS A 323 -16.24 3.83 -0.10
N GLU A 324 -16.37 3.05 -1.17
CA GLU A 324 -17.29 1.91 -1.21
C GLU A 324 -16.81 0.75 -0.31
N VAL A 325 -15.51 0.42 -0.35
CA VAL A 325 -14.92 -0.64 0.49
C VAL A 325 -15.05 -0.31 1.97
N VAL A 326 -14.79 0.95 2.37
CA VAL A 326 -14.96 1.36 3.77
C VAL A 326 -16.45 1.34 4.17
N ALA A 327 -17.36 1.73 3.30
CA ALA A 327 -18.78 1.66 3.56
C ALA A 327 -19.25 0.20 3.77
N GLU A 328 -18.79 -0.72 2.93
CA GLU A 328 -19.07 -2.14 3.05
C GLU A 328 -18.48 -2.72 4.35
N ALA A 329 -17.21 -2.46 4.62
CA ALA A 329 -16.54 -2.92 5.83
C ALA A 329 -17.25 -2.42 7.10
N THR A 330 -17.73 -1.19 7.10
CA THR A 330 -18.49 -0.61 8.22
C THR A 330 -19.84 -1.32 8.43
N ALA A 331 -20.47 -1.79 7.36
CA ALA A 331 -21.74 -2.53 7.47
C ALA A 331 -21.58 -3.87 8.25
N TYR A 332 -20.40 -4.47 8.20
CA TYR A 332 -20.07 -5.69 8.95
C TYR A 332 -19.46 -5.42 10.34
N ARG A 333 -19.21 -4.17 10.68
CA ARG A 333 -18.58 -3.73 11.93
C ARG A 333 -19.48 -2.73 12.69
N PRO A 334 -20.63 -3.16 13.21
CA PRO A 334 -21.52 -2.27 13.98
C PRO A 334 -20.89 -1.80 15.29
N ASP A 335 -19.82 -2.44 15.72
CA ASP A 335 -19.05 -2.10 16.91
C ASP A 335 -18.21 -0.84 16.75
N GLU A 336 -17.95 -0.41 15.50
CA GLU A 336 -17.06 0.72 15.21
C GLU A 336 -17.65 1.64 14.13
N LYS A 337 -17.59 2.95 14.38
CA LYS A 337 -17.89 3.96 13.37
C LYS A 337 -16.64 4.31 12.62
N VAL A 338 -16.54 3.88 11.35
CA VAL A 338 -15.42 4.21 10.45
C VAL A 338 -15.83 5.37 9.53
N ILE A 339 -15.03 6.42 9.48
CA ILE A 339 -15.30 7.61 8.66
C ILE A 339 -14.23 7.77 7.59
N PHE A 340 -14.60 7.54 6.34
CA PHE A 340 -13.79 7.86 5.18
C PHE A 340 -13.97 9.34 4.80
N ASP A 341 -12.86 10.04 4.59
CA ASP A 341 -12.82 11.41 4.07
C ASP A 341 -11.80 11.51 2.94
N ALA A 342 -12.28 11.71 1.71
CA ALA A 342 -11.44 11.78 0.53
C ALA A 342 -10.44 12.96 0.58
N SER A 343 -10.76 14.08 1.25
CA SER A 343 -9.82 15.18 1.40
C SER A 343 -8.66 14.78 2.31
N ARG A 344 -8.94 14.13 3.44
CA ARG A 344 -7.92 13.60 4.34
C ARG A 344 -7.07 12.56 3.63
N SER A 345 -7.67 11.62 2.92
CA SER A 345 -6.96 10.58 2.17
C SER A 345 -6.03 11.17 1.09
N ASN A 346 -6.47 12.22 0.38
CA ASN A 346 -5.61 12.97 -0.54
C ASN A 346 -4.41 13.60 0.19
N LEU A 347 -4.61 14.25 1.33
CA LEU A 347 -3.52 14.84 2.12
C LEU A 347 -2.55 13.80 2.67
N VAL A 348 -3.04 12.64 3.07
CA VAL A 348 -2.19 11.51 3.48
C VAL A 348 -1.38 10.99 2.30
N SER A 349 -1.98 10.85 1.13
CA SER A 349 -1.29 10.43 -0.10
C SER A 349 -0.25 11.47 -0.54
N PHE A 350 -0.56 12.77 -0.37
CA PHE A 350 0.42 13.85 -0.55
C PHE A 350 1.63 13.64 0.36
N LEU A 351 1.43 13.50 1.67
CA LEU A 351 2.53 13.33 2.62
C LEU A 351 3.41 12.14 2.28
N ARG A 352 2.81 11.01 1.94
CA ARG A 352 3.54 9.80 1.56
C ARG A 352 4.41 10.02 0.31
N ASN A 353 3.85 10.57 -0.76
CA ASN A 353 4.59 10.83 -1.98
C ASN A 353 5.64 11.93 -1.81
N ALA A 354 5.35 12.96 -1.00
CA ALA A 354 6.33 14.00 -0.68
C ALA A 354 7.54 13.43 0.09
N ILE A 355 7.29 12.62 1.12
CA ILE A 355 8.35 11.95 1.87
C ILE A 355 9.17 11.05 0.96
N MET A 356 8.52 10.21 0.15
CA MET A 356 9.25 9.30 -0.75
C MET A 356 10.02 10.06 -1.82
N SER A 357 9.49 11.12 -2.40
CA SER A 357 10.21 11.92 -3.41
C SER A 357 11.46 12.61 -2.84
N LEU A 358 11.46 12.93 -1.55
CA LEU A 358 12.58 13.59 -0.88
C LEU A 358 13.63 12.60 -0.36
N PHE A 359 13.21 11.46 0.18
CA PHE A 359 14.08 10.56 0.94
C PHE A 359 14.36 9.22 0.26
N ALA A 360 13.47 8.75 -0.63
CA ALA A 360 13.66 7.51 -1.38
C ALA A 360 12.65 7.45 -2.54
N PRO A 361 12.95 8.02 -3.72
CA PRO A 361 12.01 8.05 -4.84
C PRO A 361 11.56 6.63 -5.19
N TRP A 362 10.24 6.41 -5.21
CA TRP A 362 9.62 5.09 -5.24
C TRP A 362 8.79 4.91 -6.48
N VAL A 363 9.22 4.01 -7.37
CA VAL A 363 8.62 3.85 -8.71
C VAL A 363 7.13 3.52 -8.71
N PRO A 364 6.61 2.64 -7.83
CA PRO A 364 5.18 2.39 -7.78
C PRO A 364 4.33 3.56 -7.28
N MET A 365 4.94 4.63 -6.79
CA MET A 365 4.29 5.77 -6.12
C MET A 365 3.18 5.39 -5.13
N CYS A 366 2.96 6.21 -4.13
CA CYS A 366 1.99 5.90 -3.08
C CYS A 366 0.58 6.27 -3.51
N GLY A 367 -0.32 5.31 -3.50
CA GLY A 367 -1.76 5.48 -3.76
C GLY A 367 -2.61 5.44 -2.49
N PRO A 368 -3.86 5.92 -2.57
CA PRO A 368 -4.77 5.96 -1.42
C PRO A 368 -5.23 4.58 -0.97
N LEU A 369 -5.42 3.66 -1.90
CA LEU A 369 -5.93 2.33 -1.62
C LEU A 369 -5.15 1.28 -2.39
N TRP A 370 -4.95 0.13 -1.76
CA TRP A 370 -4.51 -1.06 -2.47
C TRP A 370 -5.71 -1.81 -3.05
N ALA A 371 -6.09 -1.43 -4.26
CA ALA A 371 -7.23 -2.02 -4.96
C ALA A 371 -6.90 -3.34 -5.69
N SER A 372 -5.62 -3.64 -5.89
CA SER A 372 -5.15 -4.80 -6.67
C SER A 372 -4.52 -5.91 -5.81
N GLY A 373 -4.59 -5.78 -4.50
CA GLY A 373 -4.07 -6.76 -3.54
C GLY A 373 -5.06 -7.84 -3.16
#